data_a5e627061646ca4d3234028cf63a218b
#
_entry.id   a5e627061646ca4d3234028cf63a218b
#
_cell.length_a   1.000
_cell.length_b   1.000
_cell.length_c   1.000
_cell.angle_alpha   90.00
_cell.angle_beta   90.00
_cell.angle_gamma   90.00
#
_symmetry.space_group_name_H-M   'P 1'
#
loop_
_entity.id
_entity.type
_entity.pdbx_description
1 polymer ?
#
loop_
_entity_poly.entity_id
_entity_poly.type
_entity_poly.pdbx_seq_one_letter_code
_entity_poly.pdbx_strand_id
1 'polypeptide(L)'
;MGKQIEVLRQLLETRLLPLIDSDYVFLDLPYHPNVGDTLIAYAAKHILEKSPYHCLYWSSGYTFDDRLISPETLIIFNGGGNFGDLWKSFTDFRNRVILEHPNNRFLILPQSVCYRDEKNLEEDVKVYSSCGQRMTICARDKESYEFLKNNFVNNTVLLVPDLAFYTDKSILKSKSGGGRVLFLRRRDAEYVSSAKYDIVPNNAEIHDWPTMERFMRIHWKYLRLIGLRKGWPWYPKLFLHMEDIIWQKIILPYYLHNGIKFVNRYDVIYTTRLHVAILGVLLNKQVYFFDNSYGKNSALYNTWLQDFSNIRLF
;
A
#
# COMPACT_ATOMS: atom_id res chain seq x y z
N MET A 1 -18.20 -15.37 3.31
CA MET A 1 -16.87 -14.84 2.93
C MET A 1 -16.84 -14.26 1.52
N GLY A 2 -17.08 -15.00 0.46
CA GLY A 2 -17.06 -14.44 -0.92
C GLY A 2 -17.98 -13.22 -1.10
N LYS A 3 -19.18 -13.23 -0.51
CA LYS A 3 -20.13 -12.11 -0.53
C LYS A 3 -19.58 -10.86 0.19
N GLN A 4 -18.92 -11.03 1.34
CA GLN A 4 -18.33 -9.92 2.10
C GLN A 4 -17.18 -9.26 1.34
N ILE A 5 -16.28 -10.05 0.72
CA ILE A 5 -15.21 -9.51 -0.14
C ILE A 5 -15.80 -8.74 -1.33
N GLU A 6 -16.89 -9.23 -1.92
CA GLU A 6 -17.54 -8.52 -3.03
C GLU A 6 -18.14 -7.18 -2.60
N VAL A 7 -18.71 -7.09 -1.41
CA VAL A 7 -19.19 -5.82 -0.84
C VAL A 7 -18.04 -4.82 -0.70
N LEU A 8 -16.88 -5.26 -0.18
CA LEU A 8 -15.70 -4.37 -0.07
C LEU A 8 -15.18 -3.91 -1.44
N ARG A 9 -15.20 -4.78 -2.45
CA ARG A 9 -14.83 -4.44 -3.83
C ARG A 9 -15.79 -3.42 -4.45
N GLN A 10 -17.08 -3.61 -4.29
CA GLN A 10 -18.09 -2.67 -4.75
C GLN A 10 -17.96 -1.31 -4.05
N LEU A 11 -17.65 -1.31 -2.75
CA LEU A 11 -17.41 -0.08 -2.01
C LEU A 11 -16.16 0.65 -2.53
N LEU A 12 -15.09 -0.07 -2.87
CA LEU A 12 -13.91 0.51 -3.52
C LEU A 12 -14.26 1.17 -4.85
N GLU A 13 -15.00 0.46 -5.73
CA GLU A 13 -15.42 1.01 -7.02
C GLU A 13 -16.30 2.24 -6.87
N THR A 14 -17.34 2.17 -6.03
CA THR A 14 -18.29 3.28 -5.84
C THR A 14 -17.67 4.52 -5.20
N ARG A 15 -16.60 4.35 -4.40
CA ARG A 15 -15.95 5.48 -3.72
C ARG A 15 -14.77 6.05 -4.50
N LEU A 16 -14.02 5.23 -5.24
CA LEU A 16 -12.78 5.68 -5.91
C LEU A 16 -13.00 6.07 -7.37
N LEU A 17 -13.78 5.29 -8.14
CA LEU A 17 -13.93 5.57 -9.58
C LEU A 17 -14.49 6.96 -9.90
N PRO A 18 -15.48 7.50 -9.15
CA PRO A 18 -15.97 8.85 -9.38
C PRO A 18 -14.95 9.97 -9.13
N LEU A 19 -13.84 9.68 -8.44
CA LEU A 19 -12.77 10.64 -8.17
C LEU A 19 -11.78 10.76 -9.33
N ILE A 20 -11.85 9.83 -10.29
CA ILE A 20 -10.99 9.79 -11.47
C ILE A 20 -11.79 10.39 -12.62
N ASP A 21 -11.61 11.68 -12.87
CA ASP A 21 -12.41 12.47 -13.81
C ASP A 21 -11.57 13.15 -14.89
N SER A 22 -10.29 12.77 -15.00
CA SER A 22 -9.36 13.14 -16.07
C SER A 22 -8.25 12.09 -16.20
N ASP A 23 -7.43 12.21 -17.24
CA ASP A 23 -6.19 11.46 -17.36
C ASP A 23 -5.29 11.71 -16.15
N TYR A 24 -4.55 10.70 -15.72
CA TYR A 24 -3.84 10.72 -14.46
C TYR A 24 -2.42 10.20 -14.54
N VAL A 25 -1.62 10.60 -13.58
CA VAL A 25 -0.34 9.96 -13.24
C VAL A 25 -0.49 9.18 -11.94
N PHE A 26 0.16 8.02 -11.85
CA PHE A 26 0.13 7.18 -10.65
C PHE A 26 1.52 7.07 -10.04
N LEU A 27 1.70 7.68 -8.88
CA LEU A 27 2.99 7.92 -8.24
C LEU A 27 3.13 7.15 -6.91
N ASP A 28 4.32 7.22 -6.33
CA ASP A 28 4.64 6.62 -5.04
C ASP A 28 4.63 5.08 -5.08
N LEU A 29 5.00 4.49 -6.23
CA LEU A 29 5.07 3.04 -6.39
C LEU A 29 6.12 2.42 -5.46
N PRO A 30 5.82 1.25 -4.85
CA PRO A 30 6.67 0.61 -3.85
C PRO A 30 7.83 -0.15 -4.47
N TYR A 31 8.88 0.53 -4.95
CA TYR A 31 10.07 -0.12 -5.50
C TYR A 31 10.96 -0.70 -4.38
N HIS A 32 10.37 -1.51 -3.51
CA HIS A 32 11.01 -2.20 -2.40
C HIS A 32 10.40 -3.59 -2.15
N PRO A 33 11.10 -4.50 -1.44
CA PRO A 33 10.73 -5.92 -1.34
C PRO A 33 9.64 -6.20 -0.29
N ASN A 34 8.54 -5.47 -0.30
CA ASN A 34 7.39 -5.74 0.55
C ASN A 34 6.22 -6.24 -0.30
N VAL A 35 5.89 -7.52 -0.16
CA VAL A 35 4.77 -8.14 -0.89
C VAL A 35 3.44 -7.45 -0.58
N GLY A 36 3.26 -6.93 0.64
CA GLY A 36 2.04 -6.21 1.01
C GLY A 36 1.82 -4.95 0.19
N ASP A 37 2.83 -4.10 0.10
CA ASP A 37 2.77 -2.87 -0.68
C ASP A 37 2.70 -3.16 -2.19
N THR A 38 3.35 -4.25 -2.63
CA THR A 38 3.21 -4.76 -3.99
C THR A 38 1.77 -5.18 -4.30
N LEU A 39 1.08 -5.81 -3.34
CA LEU A 39 -0.33 -6.22 -3.47
C LEU A 39 -1.24 -5.01 -3.61
N ILE A 40 -1.01 -3.93 -2.82
CA ILE A 40 -1.74 -2.68 -2.94
C ILE A 40 -1.54 -2.06 -4.33
N ALA A 41 -0.30 -1.91 -4.78
CA ALA A 41 0.01 -1.30 -6.08
C ALA A 41 -0.60 -2.10 -7.25
N TYR A 42 -0.58 -3.44 -7.16
CA TYR A 42 -1.25 -4.31 -8.13
C TYR A 42 -2.76 -4.09 -8.16
N ALA A 43 -3.40 -4.09 -6.99
CA ALA A 43 -4.83 -3.89 -6.87
C ALA A 43 -5.27 -2.46 -7.27
N ALA A 44 -4.46 -1.45 -6.92
CA ALA A 44 -4.64 -0.07 -7.36
C ALA A 44 -4.69 0.01 -8.90
N LYS A 45 -3.73 -0.63 -9.56
CA LYS A 45 -3.73 -0.70 -11.02
C LYS A 45 -5.06 -1.21 -11.57
N HIS A 46 -5.52 -2.35 -11.07
CA HIS A 46 -6.73 -3.00 -11.58
C HIS A 46 -8.00 -2.17 -11.40
N ILE A 47 -8.11 -1.41 -10.30
CA ILE A 47 -9.27 -0.53 -10.11
C ILE A 47 -9.15 0.73 -10.96
N LEU A 48 -7.97 1.34 -11.04
CA LEU A 48 -7.74 2.55 -11.83
C LEU A 48 -7.97 2.31 -13.35
N GLU A 49 -7.60 1.11 -13.84
CA GLU A 49 -7.84 0.70 -15.23
C GLU A 49 -9.34 0.53 -15.60
N LYS A 50 -10.25 0.52 -14.62
CA LYS A 50 -11.70 0.56 -14.88
C LYS A 50 -12.24 1.95 -15.19
N SER A 51 -11.48 2.99 -14.86
CA SER A 51 -11.79 4.35 -15.24
C SER A 51 -11.75 4.52 -16.77
N PRO A 52 -12.60 5.38 -17.36
CA PRO A 52 -12.50 5.71 -18.78
C PRO A 52 -11.26 6.56 -19.13
N TYR A 53 -10.53 7.03 -18.13
CA TYR A 53 -9.35 7.86 -18.28
C TYR A 53 -8.06 7.06 -18.29
N HIS A 54 -7.01 7.61 -18.92
CA HIS A 54 -5.75 6.91 -19.12
C HIS A 54 -4.71 7.26 -18.07
N CYS A 55 -3.95 6.24 -17.65
CA CYS A 55 -2.74 6.44 -16.89
C CYS A 55 -1.62 6.87 -17.84
N LEU A 56 -1.23 8.15 -17.78
CA LEU A 56 -0.20 8.73 -18.64
C LEU A 56 1.19 8.26 -18.21
N TYR A 57 1.39 8.07 -16.88
CA TYR A 57 2.69 7.78 -16.33
C TYR A 57 2.58 7.13 -14.94
N TRP A 58 3.47 6.18 -14.68
CA TRP A 58 3.60 5.49 -13.41
C TRP A 58 5.03 5.60 -12.92
N SER A 59 5.23 5.95 -11.65
CA SER A 59 6.59 5.96 -11.11
C SER A 59 6.67 5.83 -9.60
N SER A 60 7.87 5.52 -9.15
CA SER A 60 8.29 5.68 -7.77
C SER A 60 8.92 7.05 -7.54
N GLY A 61 9.19 7.41 -6.28
CA GLY A 61 9.97 8.61 -5.98
C GLY A 61 11.39 8.61 -6.58
N TYR A 62 11.92 7.44 -6.95
CA TYR A 62 13.25 7.31 -7.59
C TYR A 62 13.23 7.62 -9.08
N THR A 63 12.15 7.29 -9.77
CA THR A 63 12.03 7.38 -11.24
C THR A 63 11.17 8.55 -11.70
N PHE A 64 10.51 9.25 -10.78
CA PHE A 64 9.59 10.35 -11.06
C PHE A 64 10.17 11.42 -12.00
N ASP A 65 9.39 11.79 -13.01
CA ASP A 65 9.68 12.86 -13.97
C ASP A 65 8.48 13.82 -14.05
N ASP A 66 8.63 15.01 -13.51
CA ASP A 66 7.61 16.05 -13.39
C ASP A 66 7.12 16.63 -14.73
N ARG A 67 7.91 16.50 -15.79
CA ARG A 67 7.61 17.08 -17.12
C ARG A 67 6.41 16.42 -17.83
N LEU A 68 5.94 15.29 -17.31
CA LEU A 68 4.77 14.58 -17.85
C LEU A 68 3.45 15.00 -17.20
N ILE A 69 3.49 16.00 -16.30
CA ILE A 69 2.33 16.48 -15.56
C ILE A 69 1.89 17.82 -16.13
N SER A 70 0.69 17.84 -16.73
CA SER A 70 0.00 19.09 -17.10
C SER A 70 -0.89 19.58 -15.95
N PRO A 71 -1.35 20.84 -15.96
CA PRO A 71 -2.25 21.35 -14.90
C PRO A 71 -3.58 20.60 -14.79
N GLU A 72 -4.05 19.95 -15.84
CA GLU A 72 -5.31 19.18 -15.86
C GLU A 72 -5.15 17.75 -15.39
N THR A 73 -3.91 17.26 -15.30
CA THR A 73 -3.60 15.87 -14.89
C THR A 73 -3.98 15.65 -13.43
N LEU A 74 -4.75 14.60 -13.15
CA LEU A 74 -4.96 14.12 -11.79
C LEU A 74 -3.70 13.40 -11.29
N ILE A 75 -3.20 13.80 -10.11
CA ILE A 75 -2.05 13.14 -9.49
C ILE A 75 -2.56 12.16 -8.43
N ILE A 76 -2.33 10.87 -8.64
CA ILE A 76 -2.75 9.81 -7.74
C ILE A 76 -1.52 9.25 -7.02
N PHE A 77 -1.52 9.25 -5.69
CA PHE A 77 -0.51 8.60 -4.88
C PHE A 77 -0.98 7.23 -4.39
N ASN A 78 -0.05 6.26 -4.39
CA ASN A 78 -0.35 4.90 -3.96
C ASN A 78 -0.82 4.84 -2.50
N GLY A 79 -1.60 3.80 -2.18
CA GLY A 79 -2.08 3.52 -0.83
C GLY A 79 -1.05 2.80 0.04
N GLY A 80 -1.41 2.54 1.31
CA GLY A 80 -0.58 1.74 2.20
C GLY A 80 -0.55 2.18 3.66
N GLY A 81 0.61 2.06 4.29
CA GLY A 81 0.83 2.44 5.68
C GLY A 81 1.99 3.41 5.83
N ASN A 82 2.16 4.30 4.87
CA ASN A 82 3.28 5.25 4.81
C ASN A 82 2.84 6.72 4.86
N PHE A 83 1.65 7.01 5.35
CA PHE A 83 1.17 8.36 5.60
C PHE A 83 1.62 8.82 7.00
N GLY A 84 2.38 9.90 7.05
CA GLY A 84 2.97 10.43 8.27
C GLY A 84 4.49 10.27 8.32
N ASP A 85 5.06 10.27 9.53
CA ASP A 85 6.50 10.40 9.72
C ASP A 85 7.26 9.08 10.00
N LEU A 86 6.55 7.97 10.17
CA LEU A 86 7.18 6.67 10.35
C LEU A 86 8.06 6.27 9.14
N TRP A 87 7.62 6.65 7.95
CA TRP A 87 8.31 6.44 6.69
C TRP A 87 8.46 7.76 5.93
N LYS A 88 9.14 8.72 6.56
CA LYS A 88 9.21 10.14 6.16
C LYS A 88 9.58 10.35 4.68
N SER A 89 10.42 9.50 4.08
CA SER A 89 10.81 9.64 2.67
C SER A 89 9.64 9.59 1.67
N PHE A 90 8.57 8.87 2.00
CA PHE A 90 7.35 8.83 1.17
C PHE A 90 6.56 10.12 1.31
N THR A 91 6.44 10.62 2.52
CA THR A 91 5.76 11.90 2.79
C THR A 91 6.53 13.07 2.17
N ASP A 92 7.86 13.11 2.31
CA ASP A 92 8.71 14.14 1.70
C ASP A 92 8.57 14.14 0.16
N PHE A 93 8.46 12.95 -0.46
CA PHE A 93 8.21 12.85 -1.89
C PHE A 93 6.85 13.43 -2.28
N ARG A 94 5.78 13.09 -1.56
CA ARG A 94 4.42 13.62 -1.80
C ARG A 94 4.37 15.12 -1.62
N ASN A 95 4.94 15.63 -0.52
CA ASN A 95 4.99 17.07 -0.23
C ASN A 95 5.70 17.84 -1.34
N ARG A 96 6.84 17.33 -1.83
CA ARG A 96 7.55 17.93 -2.95
C ARG A 96 6.68 18.00 -4.20
N VAL A 97 6.03 16.89 -4.60
CA VAL A 97 5.17 16.85 -5.79
C VAL A 97 3.99 17.82 -5.64
N ILE A 98 3.39 17.90 -4.46
CA ILE A 98 2.28 18.82 -4.18
C ILE A 98 2.73 20.29 -4.35
N LEU A 99 3.90 20.63 -3.81
CA LEU A 99 4.44 22.00 -3.89
C LEU A 99 4.89 22.38 -5.31
N GLU A 100 5.39 21.43 -6.08
CA GLU A 100 5.79 21.62 -7.48
C GLU A 100 4.59 21.74 -8.42
N HIS A 101 3.42 21.18 -8.04
CA HIS A 101 2.20 21.16 -8.86
C HIS A 101 0.97 21.74 -8.14
N PRO A 102 1.00 23.02 -7.69
CA PRO A 102 0.00 23.57 -6.76
C PRO A 102 -1.41 23.71 -7.37
N ASN A 103 -1.54 23.66 -8.69
CA ASN A 103 -2.81 23.81 -9.40
C ASN A 103 -3.48 22.46 -9.72
N ASN A 104 -2.76 21.35 -9.58
CA ASN A 104 -3.28 20.04 -9.87
C ASN A 104 -4.27 19.56 -8.81
N ARG A 105 -5.05 18.54 -9.17
CA ARG A 105 -5.86 17.75 -8.24
C ARG A 105 -5.09 16.54 -7.78
N PHE A 106 -5.33 16.15 -6.53
CA PHE A 106 -4.62 15.06 -5.88
C PHE A 106 -5.59 14.05 -5.30
N LEU A 107 -5.28 12.77 -5.49
CA LEU A 107 -5.95 11.66 -4.85
C LEU A 107 -4.91 10.80 -4.13
N ILE A 108 -5.00 10.72 -2.81
CA ILE A 108 -4.21 9.78 -2.02
C ILE A 108 -5.05 8.54 -1.77
N LEU A 109 -4.63 7.40 -2.31
CA LEU A 109 -5.30 6.12 -2.17
C LEU A 109 -5.27 5.62 -0.71
N PRO A 110 -6.12 4.65 -0.30
CA PRO A 110 -6.34 4.30 1.10
C PRO A 110 -5.08 4.07 1.93
N GLN A 111 -4.93 4.86 3.00
CA GLN A 111 -3.77 4.89 3.89
C GLN A 111 -4.14 4.58 5.35
N SER A 112 -3.21 3.97 6.11
CA SER A 112 -3.17 4.13 7.57
C SER A 112 -2.19 5.23 7.94
N VAL A 113 -2.51 5.99 8.98
CA VAL A 113 -1.77 7.19 9.40
C VAL A 113 -0.96 6.91 10.65
N CYS A 114 0.28 7.42 10.70
CA CYS A 114 1.10 7.39 11.90
C CYS A 114 2.02 8.61 11.96
N TYR A 115 1.77 9.49 12.93
CA TYR A 115 2.66 10.59 13.28
C TYR A 115 3.21 10.38 14.69
N ARG A 116 4.50 10.59 14.86
CA ARG A 116 5.22 10.55 16.14
C ARG A 116 5.70 11.91 16.59
N ASP A 117 5.87 12.83 15.64
CA ASP A 117 6.31 14.21 15.86
C ASP A 117 5.23 15.18 15.36
N GLU A 118 4.75 16.04 16.26
CA GLU A 118 3.72 17.03 15.97
C GLU A 118 4.18 18.06 14.92
N LYS A 119 5.48 18.39 14.89
CA LYS A 119 6.02 19.31 13.88
C LYS A 119 5.89 18.75 12.46
N ASN A 120 6.15 17.44 12.29
CA ASN A 120 5.95 16.79 11.00
C ASN A 120 4.47 16.82 10.57
N LEU A 121 3.54 16.63 11.52
CA LEU A 121 2.11 16.75 11.27
C LEU A 121 1.74 18.17 10.83
N GLU A 122 2.22 19.19 11.54
CA GLU A 122 1.93 20.60 11.22
C GLU A 122 2.46 20.98 9.84
N GLU A 123 3.68 20.52 9.48
CA GLU A 123 4.26 20.73 8.15
C GLU A 123 3.40 20.11 7.06
N ASP A 124 2.98 18.85 7.22
CA ASP A 124 2.15 18.14 6.24
C ASP A 124 0.76 18.77 6.13
N VAL A 125 0.14 19.13 7.25
CA VAL A 125 -1.16 19.82 7.27
C VAL A 125 -1.08 21.14 6.50
N LYS A 126 0.00 21.91 6.66
CA LYS A 126 0.21 23.16 5.92
C LYS A 126 0.31 22.93 4.42
N VAL A 127 1.12 21.92 4.00
CA VAL A 127 1.28 21.58 2.58
C VAL A 127 -0.06 21.14 1.98
N TYR A 128 -0.77 20.22 2.63
CA TYR A 128 -2.00 19.64 2.09
C TYR A 128 -3.16 20.64 2.11
N SER A 129 -3.22 21.49 3.13
CA SER A 129 -4.22 22.57 3.22
C SER A 129 -4.10 23.58 2.07
N SER A 130 -2.91 23.76 1.47
CA SER A 130 -2.74 24.65 0.31
C SER A 130 -3.48 24.15 -0.93
N CYS A 131 -3.76 22.84 -1.02
CA CYS A 131 -4.55 22.25 -2.07
C CYS A 131 -6.07 22.42 -1.87
N GLY A 132 -6.51 22.60 -0.61
CA GLY A 132 -7.93 22.68 -0.28
C GLY A 132 -8.73 21.48 -0.80
N GLN A 133 -9.89 21.73 -1.39
CA GLN A 133 -10.76 20.68 -1.92
C GLN A 133 -10.24 19.99 -3.20
N ARG A 134 -9.12 20.47 -3.76
CA ARG A 134 -8.45 19.76 -4.88
C ARG A 134 -7.72 18.50 -4.41
N MET A 135 -7.60 18.29 -3.11
CA MET A 135 -7.01 17.08 -2.54
C MET A 135 -8.04 16.22 -1.84
N THR A 136 -8.11 14.96 -2.25
CA THR A 136 -8.85 13.91 -1.56
C THR A 136 -7.88 12.92 -0.93
N ILE A 137 -8.04 12.66 0.38
CA ILE A 137 -7.23 11.72 1.15
C ILE A 137 -8.12 10.55 1.56
N CYS A 138 -7.78 9.34 1.17
CA CYS A 138 -8.50 8.14 1.57
C CYS A 138 -7.81 7.48 2.77
N ALA A 139 -8.57 7.21 3.83
CA ALA A 139 -8.17 6.37 4.95
C ALA A 139 -8.69 4.96 4.75
N ARG A 140 -7.91 3.93 5.16
CA ARG A 140 -8.33 2.52 5.07
C ARG A 140 -8.85 1.93 6.38
N ASP A 141 -8.85 2.69 7.46
CA ASP A 141 -9.39 2.32 8.77
C ASP A 141 -10.00 3.53 9.47
N LYS A 142 -10.91 3.29 10.42
CA LYS A 142 -11.65 4.36 11.10
C LYS A 142 -10.76 5.27 11.92
N GLU A 143 -9.72 4.75 12.56
CA GLU A 143 -8.81 5.55 13.39
C GLU A 143 -8.06 6.57 12.52
N SER A 144 -7.51 6.09 11.38
CA SER A 144 -6.88 6.96 10.40
C SER A 144 -7.87 7.96 9.79
N TYR A 145 -9.11 7.56 9.54
CA TYR A 145 -10.15 8.46 9.02
C TYR A 145 -10.46 9.60 9.99
N GLU A 146 -10.70 9.30 11.26
CA GLU A 146 -10.98 10.32 12.28
C GLU A 146 -9.76 11.23 12.49
N PHE A 147 -8.56 10.66 12.52
CA PHE A 147 -7.33 11.45 12.61
C PHE A 147 -7.20 12.45 11.45
N LEU A 148 -7.37 11.98 10.21
CA LEU A 148 -7.28 12.83 9.02
C LEU A 148 -8.36 13.90 9.01
N LYS A 149 -9.60 13.55 9.34
CA LYS A 149 -10.72 14.48 9.37
C LYS A 149 -10.52 15.61 10.38
N ASN A 150 -9.90 15.31 11.53
CA ASN A 150 -9.64 16.28 12.57
C ASN A 150 -8.45 17.22 12.29
N ASN A 151 -7.44 16.74 11.54
CA ASN A 151 -6.22 17.50 11.29
C ASN A 151 -6.16 18.13 9.89
N PHE A 152 -6.68 17.45 8.85
CA PHE A 152 -6.65 17.91 7.46
C PHE A 152 -8.00 18.51 7.04
N VAL A 153 -8.50 19.45 7.85
CA VAL A 153 -9.87 20.01 7.77
C VAL A 153 -10.20 20.71 6.44
N ASN A 154 -9.20 21.16 5.71
CA ASN A 154 -9.37 21.81 4.41
C ASN A 154 -9.48 20.84 3.24
N ASN A 155 -9.22 19.55 3.48
CA ASN A 155 -9.18 18.52 2.45
C ASN A 155 -10.42 17.61 2.53
N THR A 156 -10.76 16.98 1.41
CA THR A 156 -11.78 15.92 1.43
C THR A 156 -11.17 14.64 1.99
N VAL A 157 -11.80 14.07 3.03
CA VAL A 157 -11.35 12.79 3.64
C VAL A 157 -12.42 11.73 3.45
N LEU A 158 -12.04 10.55 2.97
CA LEU A 158 -12.93 9.43 2.73
C LEU A 158 -12.46 8.16 3.45
N LEU A 159 -13.39 7.41 4.01
CA LEU A 159 -13.12 6.06 4.51
C LEU A 159 -13.42 5.04 3.41
N VAL A 160 -12.38 4.28 3.02
CA VAL A 160 -12.42 3.33 1.89
C VAL A 160 -11.66 2.06 2.28
N PRO A 161 -12.10 0.85 1.92
CA PRO A 161 -11.36 -0.37 2.24
C PRO A 161 -9.93 -0.38 1.70
N ASP A 162 -9.06 -1.19 2.31
CA ASP A 162 -7.71 -1.41 1.77
C ASP A 162 -7.78 -1.97 0.35
N LEU A 163 -6.95 -1.43 -0.54
CA LEU A 163 -6.93 -1.84 -1.95
C LEU A 163 -6.62 -3.32 -2.17
N ALA A 164 -5.90 -3.96 -1.24
CA ALA A 164 -5.60 -5.38 -1.34
C ALA A 164 -6.85 -6.25 -1.48
N PHE A 165 -8.02 -5.83 -0.98
CA PHE A 165 -9.30 -6.52 -1.22
C PHE A 165 -9.72 -6.53 -2.70
N TYR A 166 -9.18 -5.62 -3.52
CA TYR A 166 -9.45 -5.54 -4.95
C TYR A 166 -8.51 -6.40 -5.82
N THR A 167 -7.67 -7.21 -5.19
CA THR A 167 -6.78 -8.15 -5.92
C THR A 167 -7.59 -9.08 -6.83
N ASP A 168 -7.12 -9.24 -8.07
CA ASP A 168 -7.80 -10.08 -9.08
C ASP A 168 -7.96 -11.52 -8.56
N LYS A 169 -9.19 -12.04 -8.68
CA LYS A 169 -9.55 -13.42 -8.28
C LYS A 169 -8.78 -14.47 -9.07
N SER A 170 -8.39 -14.17 -10.30
CA SER A 170 -7.67 -15.11 -11.18
C SER A 170 -6.32 -15.56 -10.62
N ILE A 171 -5.64 -14.66 -9.86
CA ILE A 171 -4.35 -14.96 -9.23
C ILE A 171 -4.50 -15.52 -7.80
N LEU A 172 -5.69 -15.45 -7.20
CA LEU A 172 -6.00 -15.87 -5.83
C LEU A 172 -6.51 -17.32 -5.75
N LYS A 173 -5.88 -18.24 -6.48
CA LYS A 173 -6.28 -19.66 -6.44
C LYS A 173 -5.80 -20.28 -5.12
N SER A 174 -6.76 -20.50 -4.19
CA SER A 174 -6.49 -21.18 -2.92
C SER A 174 -6.08 -22.64 -3.17
N LYS A 175 -5.09 -23.09 -2.40
CA LYS A 175 -4.62 -24.50 -2.39
C LYS A 175 -4.57 -25.01 -0.96
N SER A 176 -4.78 -26.31 -0.76
CA SER A 176 -4.55 -26.93 0.54
C SER A 176 -3.06 -26.86 0.90
N GLY A 177 -2.77 -26.48 2.13
CA GLY A 177 -1.44 -26.45 2.72
C GLY A 177 -1.04 -27.76 3.41
N GLY A 178 -1.88 -28.83 3.36
CA GLY A 178 -1.62 -30.10 4.01
C GLY A 178 -1.55 -29.99 5.54
N GLY A 179 -2.31 -29.09 6.14
CA GLY A 179 -2.35 -28.86 7.60
C GLY A 179 -1.17 -28.04 8.15
N ARG A 180 -0.31 -27.49 7.29
CA ARG A 180 0.85 -26.67 7.73
C ARG A 180 0.41 -25.36 8.35
N VAL A 181 1.16 -24.94 9.38
CA VAL A 181 0.93 -23.71 10.14
C VAL A 181 2.08 -22.73 9.91
N LEU A 182 1.74 -21.49 9.58
CA LEU A 182 2.68 -20.40 9.42
C LEU A 182 2.58 -19.42 10.59
N PHE A 183 3.69 -18.98 11.14
CA PHE A 183 3.78 -17.73 11.89
C PHE A 183 4.59 -16.73 11.10
N LEU A 184 3.91 -15.84 10.37
CA LEU A 184 4.57 -14.77 9.63
C LEU A 184 4.69 -13.54 10.52
N ARG A 185 5.86 -13.37 11.13
CA ARG A 185 6.19 -12.33 12.10
C ARG A 185 7.11 -11.29 11.49
N ARG A 186 6.72 -10.04 11.60
CA ARG A 186 7.53 -8.91 11.13
C ARG A 186 8.78 -8.71 12.00
N ARG A 187 9.84 -8.14 11.36
CA ARG A 187 11.15 -7.90 12.00
C ARG A 187 11.62 -6.45 11.81
N ASP A 188 10.74 -5.57 11.37
CA ASP A 188 11.02 -4.16 11.05
C ASP A 188 10.61 -3.20 12.19
N ALA A 189 10.61 -1.87 11.92
CA ALA A 189 10.32 -0.82 12.90
C ALA A 189 8.91 -0.89 13.56
N GLU A 190 8.00 -1.69 13.00
CA GLU A 190 6.65 -1.90 13.58
C GLU A 190 6.57 -3.17 14.46
N TYR A 191 7.71 -3.81 14.75
CA TYR A 191 7.76 -5.01 15.62
C TYR A 191 7.47 -4.63 17.08
N VAL A 192 6.69 -5.47 17.77
CA VAL A 192 6.40 -5.34 19.20
C VAL A 192 7.19 -6.40 19.96
N SER A 193 8.24 -5.98 20.69
CA SER A 193 9.12 -6.88 21.43
C SER A 193 8.45 -7.52 22.66
N SER A 194 7.49 -6.83 23.27
CA SER A 194 6.75 -7.27 24.47
C SER A 194 5.52 -8.14 24.13
N ALA A 195 5.18 -8.32 22.86
CA ALA A 195 4.01 -9.09 22.49
C ALA A 195 4.18 -10.58 22.84
N LYS A 196 3.17 -11.15 23.46
CA LYS A 196 3.09 -12.59 23.77
C LYS A 196 2.34 -13.29 22.64
N TYR A 197 2.90 -14.40 22.19
CA TYR A 197 2.35 -15.21 21.10
C TYR A 197 2.02 -16.62 21.59
N ASP A 198 1.50 -16.74 22.82
CA ASP A 198 1.28 -18.01 23.53
C ASP A 198 0.33 -18.96 22.79
N ILE A 199 -0.54 -18.41 21.92
CA ILE A 199 -1.47 -19.19 21.08
C ILE A 199 -0.83 -19.76 19.81
N VAL A 200 0.41 -19.37 19.49
CA VAL A 200 1.12 -19.88 18.31
C VAL A 200 1.63 -21.28 18.64
N PRO A 201 1.23 -22.32 17.90
CA PRO A 201 1.64 -23.68 18.21
C PRO A 201 3.14 -23.90 17.91
N ASN A 202 3.78 -24.80 18.69
CA ASN A 202 5.21 -25.08 18.58
C ASN A 202 5.65 -25.63 17.21
N ASN A 203 4.73 -26.19 16.44
CA ASN A 203 4.98 -26.69 15.08
C ASN A 203 4.80 -25.65 13.99
N ALA A 204 4.53 -24.38 14.35
CA ALA A 204 4.42 -23.30 13.38
C ALA A 204 5.78 -22.97 12.76
N GLU A 205 5.81 -22.85 11.44
CA GLU A 205 7.00 -22.38 10.71
C GLU A 205 7.09 -20.86 10.82
N ILE A 206 8.19 -20.35 11.42
CA ILE A 206 8.37 -18.92 11.68
C ILE A 206 9.15 -18.29 10.55
N HIS A 207 8.49 -17.36 9.85
CA HIS A 207 9.06 -16.60 8.73
C HIS A 207 8.72 -15.11 8.83
N ASP A 208 9.37 -14.31 8.02
CA ASP A 208 8.87 -13.04 7.48
C ASP A 208 8.55 -13.25 6.00
N TRP A 209 8.16 -12.20 5.26
CA TRP A 209 7.96 -12.32 3.82
C TRP A 209 9.15 -13.02 3.16
N PRO A 210 8.92 -13.92 2.19
CA PRO A 210 10.02 -14.55 1.46
C PRO A 210 10.81 -13.46 0.77
N THR A 211 11.92 -13.11 1.37
CA THR A 211 12.78 -12.08 0.85
C THR A 211 13.60 -12.65 -0.30
N MET A 212 13.54 -11.98 -1.40
CA MET A 212 14.45 -12.18 -2.52
C MET A 212 15.70 -11.34 -2.32
N GLU A 213 16.26 -11.41 -1.12
CA GLU A 213 17.26 -10.50 -0.58
C GLU A 213 18.48 -10.29 -1.49
N ARG A 214 18.92 -11.32 -2.17
CA ARG A 214 20.10 -11.22 -3.04
C ARG A 214 19.84 -10.41 -4.31
N PHE A 215 18.75 -10.70 -5.00
CA PHE A 215 18.32 -9.98 -6.19
C PHE A 215 17.91 -8.56 -5.85
N MET A 216 17.18 -8.40 -4.75
CA MET A 216 16.72 -7.09 -4.30
C MET A 216 17.83 -6.19 -3.82
N ARG A 217 18.85 -6.69 -3.14
CA ARG A 217 20.01 -5.85 -2.75
C ARG A 217 20.73 -5.28 -3.96
N ILE A 218 20.83 -6.05 -5.04
CA ILE A 218 21.42 -5.57 -6.30
C ILE A 218 20.51 -4.53 -6.93
N HIS A 219 19.22 -4.81 -7.05
CA HIS A 219 18.24 -3.91 -7.62
C HIS A 219 18.10 -2.60 -6.82
N TRP A 220 18.11 -2.68 -5.49
CA TRP A 220 18.11 -1.50 -4.60
C TRP A 220 19.35 -0.62 -4.76
N LYS A 221 20.52 -1.23 -4.87
CA LYS A 221 21.74 -0.48 -5.16
C LYS A 221 21.64 0.21 -6.51
N TYR A 222 21.07 -0.47 -7.49
CA TYR A 222 20.85 0.08 -8.81
C TYR A 222 19.84 1.25 -8.80
N LEU A 223 18.68 1.10 -8.17
CA LEU A 223 17.68 2.18 -8.02
C LEU A 223 18.25 3.38 -7.25
N ARG A 224 19.05 3.14 -6.21
CA ARG A 224 19.72 4.22 -5.48
C ARG A 224 20.71 4.96 -6.38
N LEU A 225 21.45 4.25 -7.22
CA LEU A 225 22.35 4.86 -8.21
C LEU A 225 21.59 5.70 -9.25
N ILE A 226 20.41 5.23 -9.69
CA ILE A 226 19.51 5.99 -10.56
C ILE A 226 19.06 7.27 -9.87
N GLY A 227 18.56 7.19 -8.64
CA GLY A 227 18.14 8.35 -7.85
C GLY A 227 19.23 9.40 -7.70
N LEU A 228 20.47 8.97 -7.47
CA LEU A 228 21.64 9.86 -7.38
C LEU A 228 22.01 10.50 -8.73
N ARG A 229 21.77 9.82 -9.84
CA ARG A 229 22.12 10.28 -11.20
C ARG A 229 21.02 11.08 -11.88
N LYS A 230 19.82 11.08 -11.33
CA LYS A 230 18.65 11.78 -11.87
C LYS A 230 18.91 13.28 -12.10
N GLY A 231 19.76 13.91 -11.29
CA GLY A 231 20.17 15.31 -11.45
C GLY A 231 21.26 15.56 -12.50
N TRP A 232 21.79 14.52 -13.15
CA TRP A 232 22.85 14.71 -14.15
C TRP A 232 22.25 15.00 -15.53
N PRO A 233 22.66 16.10 -16.23
CA PRO A 233 22.07 16.53 -17.49
C PRO A 233 22.14 15.50 -18.62
N TRP A 234 23.10 14.61 -18.57
CA TRP A 234 23.36 13.58 -19.56
C TRP A 234 22.72 12.22 -19.23
N TYR A 235 22.05 12.06 -18.06
CA TYR A 235 21.39 10.80 -17.73
C TYR A 235 20.13 10.64 -18.60
N PRO A 236 20.09 9.63 -19.48
CA PRO A 236 18.96 9.48 -20.39
C PRO A 236 17.69 9.18 -19.62
N LYS A 237 16.71 10.08 -19.71
CA LYS A 237 15.38 9.93 -19.08
C LYS A 237 14.65 8.67 -19.55
N LEU A 238 15.01 8.17 -20.74
CA LEU A 238 14.58 6.87 -21.27
C LEU A 238 14.86 5.72 -20.29
N PHE A 239 15.98 5.75 -19.56
CA PHE A 239 16.32 4.71 -18.58
C PHE A 239 15.40 4.75 -17.34
N LEU A 240 14.94 5.93 -16.91
CA LEU A 240 13.97 6.02 -15.80
C LEU A 240 12.65 5.36 -16.20
N HIS A 241 12.16 5.66 -17.38
CA HIS A 241 10.92 5.07 -17.90
C HIS A 241 11.05 3.55 -18.15
N MET A 242 12.19 3.08 -18.63
CA MET A 242 12.46 1.64 -18.74
C MET A 242 12.42 0.93 -17.39
N GLU A 243 12.93 1.55 -16.32
CA GLU A 243 12.84 1.00 -14.96
C GLU A 243 11.39 0.84 -14.49
N ASP A 244 10.56 1.84 -14.75
CA ASP A 244 9.14 1.77 -14.43
C ASP A 244 8.45 0.62 -15.18
N ILE A 245 8.79 0.41 -16.45
CA ILE A 245 8.27 -0.71 -17.26
C ILE A 245 8.76 -2.06 -16.71
N ILE A 246 10.05 -2.18 -16.37
CA ILE A 246 10.63 -3.41 -15.80
C ILE A 246 9.96 -3.73 -14.47
N TRP A 247 9.79 -2.71 -13.60
CA TRP A 247 9.09 -2.90 -12.34
C TRP A 247 7.67 -3.42 -12.56
N GLN A 248 6.89 -2.77 -13.38
CA GLN A 248 5.49 -3.09 -13.60
C GLN A 248 5.26 -4.45 -14.27
N LYS A 249 6.09 -4.78 -15.27
CA LYS A 249 5.87 -5.96 -16.10
C LYS A 249 6.58 -7.22 -15.59
N ILE A 250 7.65 -7.07 -14.81
CA ILE A 250 8.50 -8.18 -14.38
C ILE A 250 8.55 -8.29 -12.86
N ILE A 251 8.96 -7.22 -12.16
CA ILE A 251 9.30 -7.30 -10.73
C ILE A 251 8.05 -7.42 -9.87
N LEU A 252 7.06 -6.55 -10.09
CA LEU A 252 5.80 -6.55 -9.34
C LEU A 252 5.04 -7.88 -9.47
N PRO A 253 4.79 -8.42 -10.69
CA PRO A 253 4.14 -9.73 -10.84
C PRO A 253 4.92 -10.86 -10.19
N TYR A 254 6.25 -10.82 -10.25
CA TYR A 254 7.11 -11.83 -9.65
C TYR A 254 7.02 -11.83 -8.11
N TYR A 255 7.05 -10.67 -7.46
CA TYR A 255 6.86 -10.58 -5.99
C TYR A 255 5.49 -11.06 -5.58
N LEU A 256 4.48 -10.59 -6.26
CA LEU A 256 3.10 -10.95 -5.98
C LEU A 256 2.89 -12.47 -6.10
N HIS A 257 3.35 -13.06 -7.21
CA HIS A 257 3.28 -14.51 -7.41
C HIS A 257 3.98 -15.29 -6.28
N ASN A 258 5.20 -14.90 -5.92
CA ASN A 258 5.94 -15.58 -4.86
C ASN A 258 5.31 -15.40 -3.48
N GLY A 259 4.78 -14.21 -3.18
CA GLY A 259 4.06 -13.96 -1.93
C GLY A 259 2.79 -14.80 -1.81
N ILE A 260 1.96 -14.83 -2.85
CA ILE A 260 0.74 -15.67 -2.90
C ILE A 260 1.11 -17.15 -2.79
N LYS A 261 2.09 -17.62 -3.57
CA LYS A 261 2.54 -19.01 -3.55
C LYS A 261 3.08 -19.40 -2.17
N PHE A 262 3.78 -18.50 -1.49
CA PHE A 262 4.30 -18.73 -0.15
C PHE A 262 3.15 -18.92 0.85
N VAL A 263 2.21 -17.98 0.92
CA VAL A 263 1.07 -18.04 1.84
C VAL A 263 0.19 -19.27 1.56
N ASN A 264 0.03 -19.63 0.29
CA ASN A 264 -0.77 -20.80 -0.13
C ASN A 264 -0.23 -22.17 0.37
N ARG A 265 1.02 -22.24 0.86
CA ARG A 265 1.59 -23.47 1.42
C ARG A 265 1.04 -23.83 2.79
N TYR A 266 0.21 -22.98 3.39
CA TYR A 266 -0.26 -23.08 4.75
C TYR A 266 -1.78 -23.02 4.81
N ASP A 267 -2.40 -23.71 5.77
CA ASP A 267 -3.84 -23.66 6.00
C ASP A 267 -4.19 -22.75 7.17
N VAL A 268 -3.27 -22.64 8.14
CA VAL A 268 -3.42 -21.78 9.32
C VAL A 268 -2.29 -20.76 9.35
N ILE A 269 -2.63 -19.49 9.55
CA ILE A 269 -1.72 -18.37 9.50
C ILE A 269 -1.84 -17.55 10.77
N TYR A 270 -0.75 -17.48 11.53
CA TYR A 270 -0.55 -16.50 12.59
C TYR A 270 0.27 -15.35 12.01
N THR A 271 -0.13 -14.10 12.24
CA THR A 271 0.63 -13.00 11.62
C THR A 271 0.48 -11.67 12.34
N THR A 272 1.57 -10.90 12.32
CA THR A 272 1.63 -9.49 12.73
C THR A 272 1.63 -8.55 11.51
N ARG A 273 1.53 -9.08 10.28
CA ARG A 273 1.51 -8.30 9.04
C ARG A 273 0.11 -8.19 8.48
N LEU A 274 -0.37 -6.95 8.35
CA LEU A 274 -1.69 -6.60 7.84
C LEU A 274 -2.02 -7.28 6.50
N HIS A 275 -1.14 -7.16 5.51
CA HIS A 275 -1.42 -7.71 4.18
C HIS A 275 -1.31 -9.24 4.11
N VAL A 276 -0.62 -9.88 5.06
CA VAL A 276 -0.68 -11.34 5.20
C VAL A 276 -2.06 -11.76 5.72
N ALA A 277 -2.62 -10.99 6.65
CA ALA A 277 -3.96 -11.25 7.14
C ALA A 277 -5.01 -11.09 6.04
N ILE A 278 -4.97 -9.99 5.28
CA ILE A 278 -5.86 -9.78 4.13
C ILE A 278 -5.69 -10.90 3.09
N LEU A 279 -4.46 -11.23 2.71
CA LEU A 279 -4.18 -12.28 1.73
C LEU A 279 -4.66 -13.65 2.22
N GLY A 280 -4.48 -13.96 3.51
CA GLY A 280 -5.01 -15.17 4.13
C GLY A 280 -6.53 -15.26 4.04
N VAL A 281 -7.24 -14.16 4.31
CA VAL A 281 -8.70 -14.06 4.13
C VAL A 281 -9.08 -14.28 2.66
N LEU A 282 -8.41 -13.61 1.73
CA LEU A 282 -8.67 -13.73 0.29
C LEU A 282 -8.44 -15.15 -0.24
N LEU A 283 -7.47 -15.87 0.33
CA LEU A 283 -7.13 -17.26 0.02
C LEU A 283 -7.95 -18.30 0.84
N ASN A 284 -8.93 -17.85 1.62
CA ASN A 284 -9.77 -18.70 2.47
C ASN A 284 -8.97 -19.52 3.50
N LYS A 285 -7.93 -18.94 4.07
CA LYS A 285 -7.12 -19.55 5.13
C LYS A 285 -7.67 -19.15 6.51
N GLN A 286 -7.40 -19.98 7.54
CA GLN A 286 -7.66 -19.59 8.92
C GLN A 286 -6.59 -18.62 9.39
N VAL A 287 -6.96 -17.43 9.87
CA VAL A 287 -6.03 -16.37 10.23
C VAL A 287 -6.17 -15.99 11.69
N TYR A 288 -5.04 -15.95 12.41
CA TYR A 288 -4.88 -15.42 13.75
C TYR A 288 -4.03 -14.16 13.66
N PHE A 289 -4.64 -13.01 13.88
CA PHE A 289 -4.07 -11.73 13.59
C PHE A 289 -3.64 -11.03 14.87
N PHE A 290 -2.41 -10.57 14.94
CA PHE A 290 -1.86 -9.83 16.07
C PHE A 290 -1.65 -8.36 15.70
N ASP A 291 -1.75 -7.50 16.71
CA ASP A 291 -1.55 -6.08 16.47
C ASP A 291 -0.06 -5.73 16.25
N ASN A 292 0.18 -4.52 15.77
CA ASN A 292 1.49 -3.93 15.59
C ASN A 292 1.72 -2.79 16.62
N SER A 293 2.87 -2.11 16.54
CA SER A 293 3.32 -1.14 17.55
C SER A 293 2.42 0.08 17.73
N TYR A 294 1.52 0.39 16.78
CA TYR A 294 0.65 1.57 16.83
C TYR A 294 -0.81 1.30 16.46
N GLY A 295 -1.26 0.04 16.53
CA GLY A 295 -2.68 -0.29 16.49
C GLY A 295 -3.33 -0.37 15.11
N LYS A 296 -2.57 -0.25 13.98
CA LYS A 296 -3.20 -0.25 12.65
C LYS A 296 -3.86 -1.58 12.28
N ASN A 297 -3.37 -2.70 12.85
CA ASN A 297 -3.92 -4.01 12.57
C ASN A 297 -5.28 -4.17 13.22
N SER A 298 -5.41 -3.79 14.49
CA SER A 298 -6.70 -3.75 15.19
C SER A 298 -7.66 -2.74 14.56
N ALA A 299 -7.18 -1.56 14.17
CA ALA A 299 -7.98 -0.55 13.50
C ALA A 299 -8.60 -1.08 12.20
N LEU A 300 -7.80 -1.73 11.34
CA LEU A 300 -8.31 -2.32 10.10
C LEU A 300 -9.25 -3.50 10.38
N TYR A 301 -8.91 -4.37 11.35
CA TYR A 301 -9.76 -5.49 11.73
C TYR A 301 -11.14 -5.02 12.19
N ASN A 302 -11.19 -4.08 13.11
CA ASN A 302 -12.43 -3.53 13.65
C ASN A 302 -13.25 -2.77 12.59
N THR A 303 -12.59 -2.24 11.56
CA THR A 303 -13.28 -1.52 10.49
C THR A 303 -13.89 -2.47 9.44
N TRP A 304 -13.17 -3.53 9.03
CA TRP A 304 -13.55 -4.31 7.85
C TRP A 304 -13.54 -5.83 8.02
N LEU A 305 -12.85 -6.37 9.03
CA LEU A 305 -12.58 -7.81 9.11
C LEU A 305 -13.34 -8.55 10.21
N GLN A 306 -13.95 -7.84 11.15
CA GLN A 306 -14.61 -8.44 12.32
C GLN A 306 -15.73 -9.44 11.97
N ASP A 307 -16.38 -9.24 10.82
CA ASP A 307 -17.49 -10.11 10.37
C ASP A 307 -17.02 -11.31 9.54
N PHE A 308 -15.73 -11.46 9.30
CA PHE A 308 -15.20 -12.62 8.58
C PHE A 308 -14.97 -13.80 9.54
N SER A 309 -15.54 -14.95 9.21
CA SER A 309 -15.49 -16.15 10.07
C SER A 309 -14.09 -16.82 10.14
N ASN A 310 -13.21 -16.53 9.19
CA ASN A 310 -11.90 -17.16 9.06
C ASN A 310 -10.73 -16.28 9.56
N ILE A 311 -11.01 -15.18 10.26
CA ILE A 311 -9.98 -14.36 10.90
C ILE A 311 -10.39 -13.97 12.31
N ARG A 312 -9.41 -13.92 13.22
CA ARG A 312 -9.58 -13.45 14.62
C ARG A 312 -8.41 -12.56 15.00
N LEU A 313 -8.70 -11.46 15.70
CA LEU A 313 -7.71 -10.57 16.30
C LEU A 313 -7.36 -11.06 17.72
N PHE A 314 -6.06 -10.92 18.12
CA PHE A 314 -5.52 -11.27 19.43
C PHE A 314 -4.60 -10.18 19.97
#